data_f87a17ca9159b77ea1d7349e6cff4252
#
_entry.id   f87a17ca9159b77ea1d7349e6cff4252
#
_cell.length_a   1.000
_cell.length_b   1.000
_cell.length_c   1.000
_cell.angle_alpha   90.00
_cell.angle_beta   90.00
_cell.angle_gamma   90.00
#
_symmetry.space_group_name_H-M   'P 1'
#
loop_
_entity.id
_entity.type
_entity.pdbx_description
1 polymer ?
#
loop_
_entity_poly.entity_id
_entity_poly.type
_entity_poly.pdbx_seq_one_letter_code
_entity_poly.pdbx_strand_id
1 'polypeptide(L)'
;ASNRGLIDVSLIPLLYAMAMGIDALSALFFGHLYDKIGVGSLIGAIAVSAFVAPLVFLFDNTTTLLIGIAFWGIGMGAQESILKAVVASLVDKPSRATAYGIFYAVFGGFWFLGSTIVGILYGYSFWLVALFAFVAQVLGIVVLAAFVFRERRASRAAKGGTS
;
A
#
# COMPACT_ATOMS: atom_id res chain seq x y z
N ALA A 1 2.55 -17.46 -10.79
CA ALA A 1 1.46 -17.68 -11.76
C ALA A 1 1.93 -18.55 -12.91
N SER A 2 3.05 -18.22 -13.53
CA SER A 2 3.62 -19.01 -14.63
C SER A 2 4.00 -20.44 -14.21
N ASN A 3 4.64 -20.60 -13.05
CA ASN A 3 5.01 -21.92 -12.50
C ASN A 3 3.80 -22.83 -12.17
N ARG A 4 2.60 -22.25 -12.06
CA ARG A 4 1.34 -22.98 -11.84
C ARG A 4 0.54 -23.18 -13.12
N GLY A 5 1.04 -22.73 -14.28
CA GLY A 5 0.34 -22.86 -15.57
C GLY A 5 -0.93 -22.00 -15.69
N LEU A 6 -1.17 -21.06 -14.78
CA LEU A 6 -2.37 -20.21 -14.75
C LEU A 6 -2.37 -19.16 -15.86
N ILE A 7 -1.19 -18.72 -16.30
CA ILE A 7 -1.02 -17.65 -17.28
C ILE A 7 0.20 -17.93 -18.13
N ASP A 8 0.09 -17.70 -19.44
CA ASP A 8 1.21 -17.72 -20.36
C ASP A 8 2.20 -16.60 -20.01
N VAL A 9 3.50 -16.91 -20.07
CA VAL A 9 4.59 -15.97 -19.79
C VAL A 9 4.49 -14.72 -20.66
N SER A 10 4.03 -14.87 -21.90
CA SER A 10 3.84 -13.77 -22.85
C SER A 10 2.83 -12.71 -22.40
N LEU A 11 1.89 -13.07 -21.49
CA LEU A 11 0.87 -12.17 -20.97
C LEU A 11 1.33 -11.38 -19.75
N ILE A 12 2.49 -11.70 -19.15
CA ILE A 12 2.99 -11.00 -17.95
C ILE A 12 3.15 -9.49 -18.18
N PRO A 13 3.73 -9.02 -19.32
CA PRO A 13 3.81 -7.58 -19.57
C PRO A 13 2.44 -6.90 -19.66
N LEU A 14 1.44 -7.57 -20.22
CA LEU A 14 0.08 -7.05 -20.31
C LEU A 14 -0.58 -6.93 -18.93
N LEU A 15 -0.40 -7.92 -18.08
CA LEU A 15 -0.90 -7.89 -16.70
C LEU A 15 -0.25 -6.78 -15.89
N TYR A 16 1.05 -6.56 -16.09
CA TYR A 16 1.75 -5.44 -15.46
C TYR A 16 1.23 -4.09 -15.97
N ALA A 17 1.03 -3.95 -17.28
CA ALA A 17 0.44 -2.73 -17.86
C ALA A 17 -0.97 -2.45 -17.32
N MET A 18 -1.79 -3.50 -17.17
CA MET A 18 -3.12 -3.40 -16.56
C MET A 18 -3.02 -2.93 -15.09
N ALA A 19 -2.12 -3.52 -14.30
CA ALA A 19 -1.88 -3.12 -12.92
C ALA A 19 -1.46 -1.64 -12.82
N MET A 20 -0.56 -1.18 -13.71
CA MET A 20 -0.11 0.23 -13.75
C MET A 20 -1.23 1.19 -14.19
N GLY A 21 -2.12 0.76 -15.10
CA GLY A 21 -3.32 1.52 -15.46
C GLY A 21 -4.27 1.71 -14.28
N ILE A 22 -4.51 0.63 -13.52
CA ILE A 22 -5.33 0.67 -12.30
C ILE A 22 -4.65 1.53 -11.22
N ASP A 23 -3.35 1.42 -11.06
CA ASP A 23 -2.52 2.24 -10.17
C ASP A 23 -2.72 3.74 -10.46
N ALA A 24 -2.59 4.16 -11.72
CA ALA A 24 -2.76 5.55 -12.11
C ALA A 24 -4.17 6.09 -11.78
N LEU A 25 -5.22 5.33 -12.09
CA LEU A 25 -6.59 5.69 -11.75
C LEU A 25 -6.82 5.75 -10.24
N SER A 26 -6.26 4.79 -9.52
CA SER A 26 -6.30 4.72 -8.07
C SER A 26 -5.60 5.92 -7.42
N ALA A 27 -4.44 6.31 -7.93
CA ALA A 27 -3.69 7.47 -7.44
C ALA A 27 -4.52 8.77 -7.53
N LEU A 28 -5.25 8.96 -8.64
CA LEU A 28 -6.15 10.10 -8.81
C LEU A 28 -7.32 10.06 -7.82
N PHE A 29 -7.97 8.90 -7.68
CA PHE A 29 -9.08 8.71 -6.76
C PHE A 29 -8.68 8.93 -5.30
N PHE A 30 -7.62 8.27 -4.86
CA PHE A 30 -7.15 8.36 -3.48
C PHE A 30 -6.48 9.70 -3.16
N GLY A 31 -5.88 10.38 -4.15
CA GLY A 31 -5.42 11.75 -4.00
C GLY A 31 -6.57 12.69 -3.66
N HIS A 32 -7.68 12.61 -4.42
CA HIS A 32 -8.87 13.39 -4.12
C HIS A 32 -9.55 12.98 -2.79
N LEU A 33 -9.53 11.70 -2.45
CA LEU A 33 -10.05 11.23 -1.16
C LEU A 33 -9.21 11.73 0.01
N TYR A 34 -7.88 11.79 -0.17
CA TYR A 34 -6.97 12.37 0.82
C TYR A 34 -7.30 13.85 1.11
N ASP A 35 -7.62 14.63 0.09
CA ASP A 35 -8.01 16.03 0.25
C ASP A 35 -9.28 16.19 1.12
N LYS A 36 -10.16 15.19 1.13
CA LYS A 36 -11.42 15.21 1.90
C LYS A 36 -11.28 14.65 3.32
N ILE A 37 -10.61 13.53 3.48
CA ILE A 37 -10.57 12.80 4.77
C ILE A 37 -9.16 12.61 5.33
N GLY A 38 -8.14 13.18 4.68
CA GLY A 38 -6.75 13.15 5.12
C GLY A 38 -6.16 11.74 5.16
N VAL A 39 -5.22 11.52 6.07
CA VAL A 39 -4.48 10.24 6.24
C VAL A 39 -5.40 9.04 6.47
N GLY A 40 -6.64 9.26 6.93
CA GLY A 40 -7.63 8.19 7.08
C GLY A 40 -7.93 7.42 5.78
N SER A 41 -7.75 8.04 4.60
CA SER A 41 -7.90 7.39 3.30
C SER A 41 -6.90 6.23 3.09
N LEU A 42 -5.71 6.33 3.70
CA LEU A 42 -4.68 5.30 3.62
C LEU A 42 -5.10 4.01 4.34
N ILE A 43 -5.88 4.10 5.41
CA ILE A 43 -6.40 2.92 6.12
C ILE A 43 -7.27 2.08 5.18
N GLY A 44 -8.16 2.74 4.42
CA GLY A 44 -8.98 2.07 3.42
C GLY A 44 -8.15 1.40 2.33
N ALA A 45 -7.13 2.09 1.82
CA ALA A 45 -6.22 1.55 0.81
C ALA A 45 -5.46 0.32 1.31
N ILE A 46 -4.92 0.37 2.54
CA ILE A 46 -4.22 -0.76 3.15
C ILE A 46 -5.18 -1.93 3.38
N ALA A 47 -6.42 -1.66 3.82
CA ALA A 47 -7.42 -2.70 4.02
C ALA A 47 -7.75 -3.45 2.71
N VAL A 48 -7.90 -2.72 1.61
CA VAL A 48 -8.09 -3.34 0.27
C VAL A 48 -6.86 -4.15 -0.12
N SER A 49 -5.66 -3.61 0.08
CA SER A 49 -4.39 -4.28 -0.25
C SER A 49 -4.15 -5.56 0.57
N ALA A 50 -4.73 -5.68 1.77
CA ALA A 50 -4.57 -6.87 2.61
C ALA A 50 -5.10 -8.16 1.95
N PHE A 51 -6.04 -8.03 1.00
CA PHE A 51 -6.59 -9.17 0.27
C PHE A 51 -5.72 -9.62 -0.91
N VAL A 52 -4.70 -8.83 -1.32
CA VAL A 52 -3.83 -9.16 -2.47
C VAL A 52 -3.13 -10.50 -2.28
N ALA A 53 -2.45 -10.68 -1.15
CA ALA A 53 -1.68 -11.90 -0.91
C ALA A 53 -2.56 -13.15 -0.84
N PRO A 54 -3.68 -13.21 -0.09
CA PRO A 54 -4.60 -14.33 -0.14
C PRO A 54 -5.09 -14.63 -1.55
N LEU A 55 -5.52 -13.63 -2.32
CA LEU A 55 -6.07 -13.83 -3.66
C LEU A 55 -5.03 -14.36 -4.65
N VAL A 56 -3.80 -13.86 -4.57
CA VAL A 56 -2.73 -14.24 -5.50
C VAL A 56 -2.10 -15.58 -5.15
N PHE A 57 -1.93 -15.86 -3.84
CA PHE A 57 -1.12 -17.01 -3.40
C PHE A 57 -1.93 -18.23 -2.98
N LEU A 58 -3.16 -18.07 -2.49
CA LEU A 58 -3.93 -19.19 -1.92
C LEU A 58 -4.91 -19.82 -2.90
N PHE A 59 -5.31 -19.13 -3.95
CA PHE A 59 -6.26 -19.64 -4.93
C PHE A 59 -5.58 -19.92 -6.26
N ASP A 60 -5.71 -21.14 -6.76
CA ASP A 60 -5.18 -21.58 -8.07
C ASP A 60 -6.21 -21.34 -9.19
N ASN A 61 -6.56 -20.06 -9.39
CA ASN A 61 -7.55 -19.66 -10.38
C ASN A 61 -7.11 -18.35 -11.06
N THR A 62 -7.17 -18.30 -12.38
CA THR A 62 -6.82 -17.11 -13.18
C THR A 62 -7.66 -15.89 -12.78
N THR A 63 -8.96 -16.07 -12.50
CA THR A 63 -9.84 -14.97 -12.11
C THR A 63 -9.40 -14.33 -10.78
N THR A 64 -9.11 -15.15 -9.77
CA THR A 64 -8.66 -14.62 -8.46
C THR A 64 -7.30 -13.96 -8.55
N LEU A 65 -6.42 -14.47 -9.44
CA LEU A 65 -5.15 -13.83 -9.73
C LEU A 65 -5.34 -12.43 -10.36
N LEU A 66 -6.22 -12.30 -11.35
CA LEU A 66 -6.51 -11.02 -11.99
C LEU A 66 -7.11 -10.01 -11.00
N ILE A 67 -8.04 -10.45 -10.15
CA ILE A 67 -8.60 -9.63 -9.07
C ILE A 67 -7.51 -9.20 -8.09
N GLY A 68 -6.62 -10.11 -7.70
CA GLY A 68 -5.48 -9.80 -6.83
C GLY A 68 -4.53 -8.76 -7.44
N ILE A 69 -4.24 -8.86 -8.74
CA ILE A 69 -3.44 -7.88 -9.47
C ILE A 69 -4.13 -6.51 -9.51
N ALA A 70 -5.45 -6.48 -9.71
CA ALA A 70 -6.21 -5.24 -9.67
C ALA A 70 -6.15 -4.58 -8.28
N PHE A 71 -6.33 -5.34 -7.21
CA PHE A 71 -6.19 -4.84 -5.83
C PHE A 71 -4.77 -4.37 -5.52
N TRP A 72 -3.74 -5.05 -6.06
CA TRP A 72 -2.36 -4.59 -5.95
C TRP A 72 -2.17 -3.21 -6.61
N GLY A 73 -2.65 -3.02 -7.84
CA GLY A 73 -2.63 -1.72 -8.51
C GLY A 73 -3.35 -0.63 -7.70
N ILE A 74 -4.54 -0.94 -7.14
CA ILE A 74 -5.27 0.00 -6.27
C ILE A 74 -4.43 0.40 -5.06
N GLY A 75 -3.82 -0.57 -4.38
CA GLY A 75 -3.00 -0.33 -3.21
C GLY A 75 -1.75 0.50 -3.50
N MET A 76 -1.07 0.23 -4.61
CA MET A 76 0.11 0.98 -5.06
C MET A 76 -0.23 2.44 -5.32
N GLY A 77 -1.22 2.73 -6.16
CA GLY A 77 -1.61 4.10 -6.49
C GLY A 77 -2.09 4.90 -5.30
N ALA A 78 -2.85 4.26 -4.39
CA ALA A 78 -3.26 4.89 -3.15
C ALA A 78 -2.07 5.25 -2.26
N GLN A 79 -1.14 4.31 -2.03
CA GLN A 79 0.05 4.55 -1.22
C GLN A 79 0.92 5.66 -1.82
N GLU A 80 1.22 5.59 -3.09
CA GLU A 80 2.05 6.59 -3.75
C GLU A 80 1.47 7.99 -3.68
N SER A 81 0.19 8.15 -3.93
CA SER A 81 -0.48 9.45 -3.90
C SER A 81 -0.54 10.01 -2.48
N ILE A 82 -1.03 9.21 -1.52
CA ILE A 82 -1.25 9.67 -0.14
C ILE A 82 0.08 9.95 0.57
N LEU A 83 1.07 9.05 0.45
CA LEU A 83 2.35 9.24 1.14
C LEU A 83 3.10 10.48 0.63
N LYS A 84 3.05 10.75 -0.68
CA LYS A 84 3.59 11.99 -1.26
C LYS A 84 2.88 13.23 -0.69
N ALA A 85 1.56 13.20 -0.58
CA ALA A 85 0.78 14.30 -0.02
C ALA A 85 1.10 14.52 1.47
N VAL A 86 1.24 13.44 2.26
CA VAL A 86 1.62 13.51 3.67
C VAL A 86 3.00 14.16 3.82
N VAL A 87 4.01 13.70 3.10
CA VAL A 87 5.36 14.29 3.16
C VAL A 87 5.32 15.77 2.79
N ALA A 88 4.57 16.13 1.74
CA ALA A 88 4.43 17.54 1.33
C ALA A 88 3.74 18.42 2.38
N SER A 89 2.86 17.85 3.21
CA SER A 89 2.14 18.57 4.26
C SER A 89 2.95 18.79 5.53
N LEU A 90 3.98 17.96 5.75
CA LEU A 90 4.80 17.99 6.97
C LEU A 90 5.97 18.97 6.91
N VAL A 91 6.34 19.45 5.72
CA VAL A 91 7.53 20.28 5.52
C VAL A 91 7.25 21.47 4.62
N ASP A 92 7.98 22.57 4.86
CA ASP A 92 7.93 23.76 4.03
C ASP A 92 8.47 23.51 2.62
N LYS A 93 7.99 24.31 1.65
CA LYS A 93 8.34 24.16 0.23
C LYS A 93 9.86 24.01 -0.04
N PRO A 94 10.76 24.79 0.57
CA PRO A 94 12.20 24.68 0.31
C PRO A 94 12.79 23.34 0.75
N SER A 95 12.25 22.72 1.79
CA SER A 95 12.76 21.47 2.39
C SER A 95 12.17 20.20 1.79
N ARG A 96 11.19 20.31 0.88
CA ARG A 96 10.46 19.15 0.33
C ARG A 96 11.36 18.17 -0.40
N ALA A 97 12.33 18.64 -1.18
CA ALA A 97 13.24 17.75 -1.90
C ALA A 97 14.04 16.85 -0.95
N THR A 98 14.59 17.41 0.12
CA THR A 98 15.32 16.66 1.15
C THR A 98 14.40 15.69 1.89
N ALA A 99 13.19 16.14 2.26
CA ALA A 99 12.21 15.31 2.94
C ALA A 99 11.80 14.08 2.09
N TYR A 100 11.55 14.28 0.79
CA TYR A 100 11.30 13.17 -0.14
C TYR A 100 12.51 12.25 -0.27
N GLY A 101 13.73 12.79 -0.33
CA GLY A 101 14.94 11.96 -0.38
C GLY A 101 15.06 11.03 0.82
N ILE A 102 14.90 11.56 2.04
CA ILE A 102 14.93 10.77 3.29
C ILE A 102 13.78 9.75 3.30
N PHE A 103 12.56 10.20 2.98
CA PHE A 103 11.39 9.32 2.95
C PHE A 103 11.61 8.12 2.01
N TYR A 104 12.04 8.37 0.77
CA TYR A 104 12.25 7.30 -0.20
C TYR A 104 13.45 6.41 0.12
N ALA A 105 14.49 6.93 0.77
CA ALA A 105 15.59 6.10 1.25
C ALA A 105 15.12 5.09 2.31
N VAL A 106 14.35 5.56 3.30
CA VAL A 106 13.77 4.71 4.35
C VAL A 106 12.74 3.74 3.77
N PHE A 107 11.82 4.23 2.94
CA PHE A 107 10.79 3.42 2.28
C PHE A 107 11.42 2.32 1.41
N GLY A 108 12.43 2.67 0.59
CA GLY A 108 13.15 1.71 -0.25
C GLY A 108 13.90 0.67 0.58
N GLY A 109 14.49 1.05 1.72
CA GLY A 109 15.13 0.12 2.65
C GLY A 109 14.15 -0.90 3.20
N PHE A 110 12.97 -0.45 3.67
CA PHE A 110 11.92 -1.37 4.14
C PHE A 110 11.32 -2.21 3.01
N TRP A 111 11.18 -1.65 1.81
CA TRP A 111 10.76 -2.41 0.63
C TRP A 111 11.74 -3.53 0.30
N PHE A 112 13.04 -3.24 0.32
CA PHE A 112 14.09 -4.23 0.10
C PHE A 112 14.04 -5.36 1.15
N LEU A 113 13.95 -5.01 2.44
CA LEU A 113 13.85 -5.99 3.52
C LEU A 113 12.59 -6.85 3.37
N GLY A 114 11.44 -6.24 3.12
CA GLY A 114 10.18 -6.95 2.91
C GLY A 114 10.25 -7.92 1.72
N SER A 115 10.79 -7.46 0.58
CA SER A 115 10.97 -8.28 -0.61
C SER A 115 11.93 -9.46 -0.36
N THR A 116 13.00 -9.24 0.40
CA THR A 116 13.95 -10.29 0.77
C THR A 116 13.27 -11.36 1.63
N ILE A 117 12.49 -10.95 2.65
CA ILE A 117 11.74 -11.88 3.50
C ILE A 117 10.73 -12.68 2.68
N VAL A 118 9.96 -12.02 1.82
CA VAL A 118 9.01 -12.68 0.91
C VAL A 118 9.73 -13.68 0.00
N GLY A 119 10.89 -13.31 -0.55
CA GLY A 119 11.69 -14.23 -1.40
C GLY A 119 12.14 -15.48 -0.64
N ILE A 120 12.60 -15.33 0.58
CA ILE A 120 12.99 -16.45 1.45
C ILE A 120 11.77 -17.33 1.77
N LEU A 121 10.67 -16.74 2.23
CA LEU A 121 9.46 -17.48 2.59
C LEU A 121 8.83 -18.21 1.40
N TYR A 122 8.94 -17.63 0.20
CA TYR A 122 8.47 -18.24 -1.03
C TYR A 122 9.16 -19.58 -1.34
N GLY A 123 10.43 -19.71 -0.97
CA GLY A 123 11.16 -20.96 -1.09
C GLY A 123 10.66 -22.09 -0.16
N TYR A 124 9.95 -21.74 0.91
CA TYR A 124 9.39 -22.71 1.86
C TYR A 124 7.92 -23.01 1.59
N SER A 125 7.06 -21.99 1.49
CA SER A 125 5.63 -22.17 1.30
C SER A 125 4.91 -20.88 0.88
N PHE A 126 3.95 -21.01 -0.04
CA PHE A 126 3.04 -19.89 -0.40
C PHE A 126 2.19 -19.42 0.78
N TRP A 127 1.83 -20.31 1.69
CA TRP A 127 1.08 -19.97 2.90
C TRP A 127 1.86 -19.03 3.81
N LEU A 128 3.16 -19.25 3.96
CA LEU A 128 4.02 -18.37 4.76
C LEU A 128 4.12 -16.97 4.15
N VAL A 129 4.19 -16.87 2.83
CA VAL A 129 4.16 -15.57 2.13
C VAL A 129 2.84 -14.84 2.37
N ALA A 130 1.71 -15.54 2.17
CA ALA A 130 0.38 -14.96 2.37
C ALA A 130 0.16 -14.53 3.83
N LEU A 131 0.57 -15.36 4.79
CA LEU A 131 0.47 -15.05 6.21
C LEU A 131 1.34 -13.85 6.59
N PHE A 132 2.60 -13.81 6.15
CA PHE A 132 3.50 -12.70 6.41
C PHE A 132 2.94 -11.38 5.84
N ALA A 133 2.50 -11.39 4.58
CA ALA A 133 1.92 -10.22 3.94
C ALA A 133 0.66 -9.73 4.66
N PHE A 134 -0.23 -10.65 5.03
CA PHE A 134 -1.46 -10.32 5.76
C PHE A 134 -1.16 -9.73 7.15
N VAL A 135 -0.26 -10.36 7.92
CA VAL A 135 0.14 -9.85 9.25
C VAL A 135 0.79 -8.47 9.14
N ALA A 136 1.70 -8.27 8.16
CA ALA A 136 2.31 -6.97 7.92
C ALA A 136 1.28 -5.88 7.60
N GLN A 137 0.26 -6.19 6.80
CA GLN A 137 -0.83 -5.27 6.48
C GLN A 137 -1.68 -4.92 7.71
N VAL A 138 -2.05 -5.92 8.52
CA VAL A 138 -2.80 -5.70 9.76
C VAL A 138 -2.02 -4.83 10.74
N LEU A 139 -0.72 -5.10 10.92
CA LEU A 139 0.15 -4.26 11.76
C LEU A 139 0.22 -2.82 11.22
N GLY A 140 0.34 -2.64 9.90
CA GLY A 140 0.30 -1.33 9.26
C GLY A 140 -0.99 -0.57 9.54
N ILE A 141 -2.15 -1.25 9.45
CA ILE A 141 -3.45 -0.65 9.78
C ILE A 141 -3.51 -0.23 11.26
N VAL A 142 -3.06 -1.10 12.18
CA VAL A 142 -3.10 -0.82 13.62
C VAL A 142 -2.23 0.40 13.97
N VAL A 143 -1.00 0.44 13.46
CA VAL A 143 -0.07 1.56 13.69
C VAL A 143 -0.64 2.86 13.13
N LEU A 144 -1.14 2.84 11.88
CA LEU A 144 -1.70 4.01 11.24
C LEU A 144 -2.98 4.49 11.93
N ALA A 145 -3.87 3.57 12.32
CA ALA A 145 -5.08 3.90 13.05
C ALA A 145 -4.74 4.56 14.39
N ALA A 146 -3.78 4.01 15.15
CA ALA A 146 -3.32 4.59 16.40
C ALA A 146 -2.77 6.01 16.20
N PHE A 147 -2.00 6.25 15.13
CA PHE A 147 -1.50 7.57 14.78
C PHE A 147 -2.63 8.56 14.48
N VAL A 148 -3.57 8.20 13.61
CA VAL A 148 -4.73 9.05 13.23
C VAL A 148 -5.61 9.36 14.45
N PHE A 149 -5.83 8.39 15.34
CA PHE A 149 -6.60 8.63 16.57
C PHE A 149 -5.89 9.60 17.53
N ARG A 150 -4.58 9.48 17.68
CA ARG A 150 -3.79 10.42 18.50
C ARG A 150 -3.85 11.84 17.96
N GLU A 151 -3.68 12.01 16.66
CA GLU A 151 -3.74 13.30 16.00
C GLU A 151 -5.12 13.97 16.16
N ARG A 152 -6.20 13.22 15.95
CA ARG A 152 -7.57 13.71 16.16
C ARG A 152 -7.84 14.11 17.62
N ARG A 153 -7.31 13.39 18.60
CA ARG A 153 -7.42 13.74 20.03
C ARG A 153 -6.67 15.03 20.34
N ALA A 154 -5.44 15.18 19.84
CA ALA A 154 -4.65 16.40 20.04
C ALA A 154 -5.33 17.63 19.44
N SER A 155 -5.87 17.52 18.22
CA SER A 155 -6.61 18.60 17.56
C SER A 155 -7.90 18.99 18.28
N ARG A 156 -8.60 18.03 18.90
CA ARG A 156 -9.80 18.31 19.70
C ARG A 156 -9.46 18.99 21.02
N ALA A 157 -8.38 18.57 21.69
CA ALA A 157 -7.92 19.18 22.94
C ALA A 157 -7.51 20.66 22.72
N ALA A 158 -6.82 20.93 21.61
CA ALA A 158 -6.43 22.31 21.26
C ALA A 158 -7.63 23.23 20.99
N LYS A 159 -8.73 22.71 20.41
CA LYS A 159 -9.95 23.48 20.14
C LYS A 159 -10.84 23.65 21.37
N GLY A 160 -10.82 22.75 22.33
CA GLY A 160 -11.62 22.80 23.55
C GLY A 160 -11.03 23.67 24.68
N GLY A 161 -9.76 24.08 24.56
CA GLY A 161 -9.09 24.95 25.54
C GLY A 161 -9.19 26.46 25.25
N THR A 162 -9.92 26.86 24.20
CA THR A 162 -10.10 28.26 23.77
C THR A 162 -11.53 28.79 24.00
N SER A 163 -12.35 28.08 24.79
CA SER A 163 -13.70 28.52 25.24
C SER A 163 -13.67 28.90 26.76
#